data_70d557462e266c81d63fc093f1e18afe
#
_entry.id   70d557462e266c81d63fc093f1e18afe
#
_cell.length_a   1.000
_cell.length_b   1.000
_cell.length_c   1.000
_cell.angle_alpha   90.00
_cell.angle_beta   90.00
_cell.angle_gamma   90.00
#
_symmetry.space_group_name_H-M   'P 1'
#
loop_
_entity.id
_entity.type
_entity.pdbx_description
1 polymer ?
#
loop_
_entity_poly.entity_id
_entity_poly.type
_entity_poly.pdbx_seq_one_letter_code
_entity_poly.pdbx_strand_id
1 'polypeptide(L)'
;MANGTLKILPDSQKTYCKYAYTYGGTTYSDIHTFTTGGRTSQSIAPAISTSKVSLSELNPASVSANKVIAKTNACMYEYDINQFYGFFYQGAGYPMYFNQYAYNSVPDNHPMYTTHNYWPSFCVKKDGTSAIRWFESAQDLRTALPYCKCVIAAVHPLVFNGKCVLNERVADNEPSKSLIYDPQNPNNENLRFKITAGNPMGKSKRTLLGHLKGVSGQYIMVCTDSAMTIKVAANMMQDMNCDYAVALDGGTPSQMRIKSGYGANGKVTANSGVPLHTAVCAHLV
;
A
#
# COMPACT_ATOMS: atom_id res chain seq x y z
N MET A 1 3.44 -13.16 -19.52
CA MET A 1 4.06 -14.37 -18.93
C MET A 1 4.27 -14.08 -17.46
N ALA A 2 4.13 -15.06 -16.58
CA ALA A 2 4.43 -14.91 -15.16
C ALA A 2 5.93 -14.69 -14.96
N ASN A 3 6.30 -13.77 -14.05
CA ASN A 3 7.70 -13.47 -13.77
C ASN A 3 8.31 -14.46 -12.77
N GLY A 4 7.46 -15.11 -11.97
CA GLY A 4 7.84 -16.10 -10.98
C GLY A 4 6.76 -17.15 -10.77
N THR A 5 6.87 -17.94 -9.72
CA THR A 5 5.93 -18.98 -9.37
C THR A 5 5.38 -18.79 -7.96
N LEU A 6 4.05 -18.65 -7.86
CA LEU A 6 3.31 -18.59 -6.60
C LEU A 6 2.84 -19.98 -6.19
N LYS A 7 3.10 -20.33 -4.95
CA LYS A 7 2.62 -21.57 -4.33
C LYS A 7 1.85 -21.25 -3.05
N ILE A 8 0.58 -21.68 -3.00
CA ILE A 8 -0.23 -21.61 -1.78
C ILE A 8 0.32 -22.63 -0.77
N LEU A 9 0.57 -22.17 0.46
CA LEU A 9 1.04 -23.03 1.55
C LEU A 9 -0.15 -23.62 2.33
N PRO A 10 0.07 -24.71 3.10
CA PRO A 10 -0.92 -25.25 4.03
C PRO A 10 -1.48 -24.16 4.96
N ASP A 11 -2.66 -24.37 5.52
CA ASP A 11 -3.41 -23.46 6.40
C ASP A 11 -3.96 -22.21 5.72
N SER A 12 -3.92 -22.14 4.38
CA SER A 12 -4.56 -21.06 3.62
C SER A 12 -6.07 -21.25 3.58
N GLN A 13 -6.80 -20.15 3.74
CA GLN A 13 -8.26 -20.08 3.64
C GLN A 13 -8.67 -19.09 2.52
N LYS A 14 -9.97 -19.03 2.21
CA LYS A 14 -10.46 -18.23 1.08
C LYS A 14 -10.08 -16.75 1.14
N THR A 15 -10.04 -16.15 2.32
CA THR A 15 -9.70 -14.73 2.52
C THR A 15 -8.27 -14.51 2.97
N TYR A 16 -7.74 -15.42 3.78
CA TYR A 16 -6.35 -15.41 4.21
C TYR A 16 -5.60 -16.56 3.56
N CYS A 17 -4.50 -16.23 2.90
CA CYS A 17 -3.60 -17.23 2.33
C CYS A 17 -2.16 -16.95 2.73
N LYS A 18 -1.42 -18.03 2.88
CA LYS A 18 0.02 -18.00 3.05
C LYS A 18 0.68 -18.53 1.77
N TYR A 19 1.64 -17.80 1.24
CA TYR A 19 2.29 -18.14 -0.03
C TYR A 19 3.79 -18.33 0.14
N ALA A 20 4.37 -19.09 -0.79
CA ALA A 20 5.75 -18.99 -1.18
C ALA A 20 5.83 -18.46 -2.61
N TYR A 21 6.79 -17.58 -2.89
CA TYR A 21 7.04 -17.03 -4.21
C TYR A 21 8.48 -17.31 -4.64
N THR A 22 8.65 -17.94 -5.79
CA THR A 22 9.98 -18.24 -6.35
C THR A 22 10.23 -17.29 -7.53
N TYR A 23 11.32 -16.52 -7.45
CA TYR A 23 11.73 -15.58 -8.46
C TYR A 23 13.26 -15.62 -8.62
N GLY A 24 13.76 -15.73 -9.87
CA GLY A 24 15.19 -15.77 -10.15
C GLY A 24 15.93 -16.88 -9.38
N GLY A 25 15.31 -18.05 -9.20
CA GLY A 25 15.88 -19.18 -8.45
C GLY A 25 15.84 -19.04 -6.92
N THR A 26 15.37 -17.91 -6.38
CA THR A 26 15.22 -17.68 -4.93
C THR A 26 13.77 -17.87 -4.51
N THR A 27 13.53 -18.64 -3.46
CA THR A 27 12.19 -18.82 -2.86
C THR A 27 12.04 -17.93 -1.63
N TYR A 28 11.00 -17.13 -1.63
CA TYR A 28 10.55 -16.28 -0.52
C TYR A 28 9.33 -16.94 0.11
N SER A 29 9.46 -17.37 1.35
CA SER A 29 8.38 -18.00 2.13
C SER A 29 7.67 -16.97 3.02
N ASP A 30 6.62 -17.43 3.70
CA ASP A 30 5.91 -16.65 4.72
C ASP A 30 5.40 -15.28 4.19
N ILE A 31 4.76 -15.35 3.01
CA ILE A 31 4.04 -14.24 2.41
C ILE A 31 2.59 -14.36 2.84
N HIS A 32 2.16 -13.47 3.74
CA HIS A 32 0.80 -13.42 4.27
C HIS A 32 -0.05 -12.50 3.43
N THR A 33 -1.21 -12.96 2.99
CA THR A 33 -2.15 -12.16 2.21
C THR A 33 -3.53 -12.17 2.85
N PHE A 34 -4.22 -11.06 2.76
CA PHE A 34 -5.65 -10.96 3.03
C PHE A 34 -6.35 -10.36 1.82
N THR A 35 -7.31 -11.09 1.27
CA THR A 35 -8.08 -10.66 0.09
C THR A 35 -9.51 -10.35 0.48
N THR A 36 -9.99 -9.15 0.13
CA THR A 36 -11.39 -8.76 0.38
C THR A 36 -12.35 -9.51 -0.54
N GLY A 37 -13.58 -9.72 -0.08
CA GLY A 37 -14.60 -10.47 -0.82
C GLY A 37 -15.28 -9.73 -1.97
N GLY A 38 -14.82 -8.51 -2.29
CA GLY A 38 -15.38 -7.68 -3.35
C GLY A 38 -16.33 -6.58 -2.85
N ARG A 39 -16.73 -5.68 -3.76
CA ARG A 39 -17.35 -4.38 -3.48
C ARG A 39 -18.59 -4.40 -2.60
N THR A 40 -19.42 -5.42 -2.70
CA THR A 40 -20.72 -5.48 -2.00
C THR A 40 -20.63 -6.00 -0.59
N SER A 41 -19.54 -6.67 -0.24
CA SER A 41 -19.38 -7.32 1.06
C SER A 41 -18.28 -6.73 1.92
N GLN A 42 -17.19 -6.29 1.29
CA GLN A 42 -16.01 -5.81 1.98
C GLN A 42 -15.36 -4.64 1.21
N SER A 43 -14.62 -3.82 1.93
CA SER A 43 -13.87 -2.71 1.36
C SER A 43 -12.61 -2.46 2.19
N ILE A 44 -11.80 -1.48 1.76
CA ILE A 44 -10.66 -0.99 2.52
C ILE A 44 -10.82 0.49 2.87
N ALA A 45 -10.23 0.90 3.98
CA ALA A 45 -10.14 2.29 4.40
C ALA A 45 -8.83 2.52 5.18
N PRO A 46 -8.23 3.72 5.11
CA PRO A 46 -7.09 4.07 5.96
C PRO A 46 -7.55 4.34 7.38
N ALA A 47 -6.72 3.96 8.34
CA ALA A 47 -6.81 4.38 9.73
C ALA A 47 -5.62 5.27 10.06
N ILE A 48 -5.86 6.34 10.83
CA ILE A 48 -4.87 7.36 11.12
C ILE A 48 -4.94 7.73 12.59
N SER A 49 -3.79 7.87 13.22
CA SER A 49 -3.64 8.41 14.56
C SER A 49 -2.57 9.50 14.59
N THR A 50 -2.82 10.57 15.30
CA THR A 50 -1.84 11.65 15.53
C THR A 50 -0.73 11.25 16.50
N SER A 51 -0.93 10.15 17.22
CA SER A 51 0.09 9.53 18.07
C SER A 51 0.37 8.11 17.62
N LYS A 52 1.57 7.60 17.95
CA LYS A 52 1.93 6.20 17.70
C LYS A 52 1.13 5.27 18.60
N VAL A 53 0.41 4.34 18.01
CA VAL A 53 -0.40 3.34 18.71
C VAL A 53 -0.14 1.95 18.13
N SER A 54 -0.58 0.90 18.81
CA SER A 54 -0.49 -0.45 18.26
C SER A 54 -1.39 -0.61 17.03
N LEU A 55 -1.04 -1.53 16.13
CA LEU A 55 -1.88 -1.84 14.96
C LEU A 55 -3.31 -2.26 15.37
N SER A 56 -3.47 -2.89 16.53
CA SER A 56 -4.80 -3.29 17.05
C SER A 56 -5.70 -2.10 17.36
N GLU A 57 -5.15 -0.98 17.78
CA GLU A 57 -5.88 0.23 18.16
C GLU A 57 -6.25 1.10 16.96
N LEU A 58 -5.51 0.99 15.84
CA LEU A 58 -5.80 1.74 14.63
C LEU A 58 -7.11 1.28 13.99
N ASN A 59 -8.08 2.18 13.92
CA ASN A 59 -9.35 1.97 13.23
C ASN A 59 -9.68 3.18 12.36
N PRO A 60 -10.28 2.98 11.17
CA PRO A 60 -10.74 4.10 10.36
C PRO A 60 -11.85 4.85 11.10
N ALA A 61 -11.83 6.17 11.10
CA ALA A 61 -12.91 6.97 11.69
C ALA A 61 -14.24 6.77 10.94
N SER A 62 -14.17 6.40 9.65
CA SER A 62 -15.33 6.15 8.79
C SER A 62 -15.97 4.77 8.98
N VAL A 63 -15.41 3.90 9.82
CA VAL A 63 -15.85 2.50 9.97
C VAL A 63 -15.92 2.11 11.44
N SER A 64 -17.05 1.52 11.86
CA SER A 64 -17.16 0.96 13.21
C SER A 64 -16.11 -0.13 13.43
N ALA A 65 -15.44 -0.10 14.59
CA ALA A 65 -14.31 -0.99 14.88
C ALA A 65 -14.68 -2.49 14.80
N ASN A 66 -15.92 -2.85 15.13
CA ASN A 66 -16.40 -4.23 15.04
C ASN A 66 -16.54 -4.74 13.60
N LYS A 67 -16.64 -3.86 12.61
CA LYS A 67 -16.67 -4.19 11.19
C LYS A 67 -15.27 -4.40 10.60
N VAL A 68 -14.20 -3.98 11.27
CA VAL A 68 -12.82 -4.16 10.80
C VAL A 68 -12.43 -5.62 10.94
N ILE A 69 -11.96 -6.23 9.85
CA ILE A 69 -11.68 -7.67 9.75
C ILE A 69 -10.22 -8.01 9.53
N ALA A 70 -9.46 -7.09 8.92
CA ALA A 70 -8.01 -7.22 8.79
C ALA A 70 -7.35 -5.85 8.79
N LYS A 71 -6.10 -5.79 9.22
CA LYS A 71 -5.29 -4.56 9.26
C LYS A 71 -3.85 -4.85 8.86
N THR A 72 -3.23 -3.88 8.19
CA THR A 72 -1.77 -3.83 7.97
C THR A 72 -1.28 -2.40 8.17
N ASN A 73 0.02 -2.22 8.49
CA ASN A 73 0.61 -0.89 8.51
C ASN A 73 0.48 -0.21 7.14
N ALA A 74 0.49 1.11 7.11
CA ALA A 74 0.36 1.88 5.86
C ALA A 74 1.61 2.68 5.55
N CYS A 75 1.57 4.00 5.69
CA CYS A 75 2.62 4.89 5.22
C CYS A 75 3.83 4.91 6.13
N MET A 76 4.94 5.29 5.53
CA MET A 76 6.19 5.58 6.23
C MET A 76 6.05 6.76 7.19
N TYR A 77 6.75 6.69 8.29
CA TYR A 77 6.85 7.78 9.25
C TYR A 77 8.32 8.00 9.66
N GLU A 78 8.63 9.22 10.02
CA GLU A 78 9.95 9.55 10.52
C GLU A 78 9.99 9.41 12.04
N TYR A 79 10.93 8.63 12.52
CA TYR A 79 11.02 8.26 13.93
C TYR A 79 11.30 9.48 14.82
N ASP A 80 12.22 10.34 14.38
CA ASP A 80 12.75 11.43 15.19
C ASP A 80 11.76 12.58 15.38
N ILE A 81 10.93 12.84 14.36
CA ILE A 81 9.98 13.95 14.38
C ILE A 81 8.51 13.51 14.53
N ASN A 82 8.28 12.22 14.70
CA ASN A 82 6.96 11.65 14.93
C ASN A 82 5.93 12.01 13.83
N GLN A 83 6.36 12.07 12.58
CA GLN A 83 5.55 12.45 11.43
C GLN A 83 5.32 11.27 10.47
N PHE A 84 4.11 11.13 9.95
CA PHE A 84 3.82 10.24 8.84
C PHE A 84 3.74 11.03 7.53
N TYR A 85 4.03 10.36 6.41
CA TYR A 85 4.12 10.98 5.11
C TYR A 85 2.95 10.62 4.21
N GLY A 86 2.67 11.52 3.26
CA GLY A 86 1.73 11.34 2.19
C GLY A 86 0.29 11.73 2.55
N PHE A 87 -0.60 11.47 1.62
CA PHE A 87 -1.97 11.92 1.67
C PHE A 87 -2.94 10.81 2.05
N PHE A 88 -3.83 11.10 3.00
CA PHE A 88 -4.87 10.18 3.47
C PHE A 88 -6.25 10.84 3.44
N TYR A 89 -7.21 10.13 2.87
CA TYR A 89 -8.62 10.50 2.84
C TYR A 89 -9.49 9.31 3.23
N GLN A 90 -10.35 9.49 4.21
CA GLN A 90 -11.19 8.43 4.76
C GLN A 90 -12.63 8.45 4.25
N GLY A 91 -12.97 9.38 3.35
CA GLY A 91 -14.31 9.61 2.83
C GLY A 91 -14.87 10.97 3.22
N ALA A 92 -16.00 11.35 2.62
CA ALA A 92 -16.67 12.61 2.91
C ALA A 92 -17.08 12.72 4.39
N GLY A 93 -16.88 13.87 4.99
CA GLY A 93 -17.20 14.13 6.39
C GLY A 93 -16.12 13.72 7.40
N TYR A 94 -15.03 13.13 6.95
CA TYR A 94 -13.91 12.74 7.82
C TYR A 94 -12.68 13.59 7.56
N PRO A 95 -11.81 13.77 8.58
CA PRO A 95 -10.58 14.51 8.41
C PRO A 95 -9.70 13.92 7.30
N MET A 96 -9.15 14.81 6.51
CA MET A 96 -8.07 14.50 5.57
C MET A 96 -6.74 14.89 6.19
N TYR A 97 -5.71 14.14 5.89
CA TYR A 97 -4.38 14.40 6.40
C TYR A 97 -3.38 14.43 5.25
N PHE A 98 -2.49 15.41 5.31
CA PHE A 98 -1.32 15.47 4.48
C PHE A 98 -0.11 15.64 5.38
N ASN A 99 0.75 14.62 5.46
CA ASN A 99 1.91 14.58 6.36
C ASN A 99 1.56 15.05 7.77
N GLN A 100 0.67 14.38 8.48
CA GLN A 100 0.17 14.69 9.84
C GLN A 100 -0.66 16.00 9.97
N TYR A 101 -0.64 16.90 9.01
CA TYR A 101 -1.46 18.11 9.09
C TYR A 101 -2.88 17.84 8.59
N ALA A 102 -3.86 18.36 9.31
CA ALA A 102 -5.22 18.41 8.77
C ALA A 102 -5.19 19.20 7.46
N TYR A 103 -5.70 18.62 6.39
CA TYR A 103 -5.62 19.18 5.04
C TYR A 103 -6.05 20.65 4.93
N ASN A 104 -7.10 21.04 5.68
CA ASN A 104 -7.64 22.41 5.67
C ASN A 104 -6.65 23.47 6.19
N SER A 105 -5.55 23.06 6.83
CA SER A 105 -4.50 23.95 7.32
C SER A 105 -3.29 24.04 6.38
N VAL A 106 -3.30 23.30 5.25
CA VAL A 106 -2.18 23.30 4.30
C VAL A 106 -2.52 24.28 3.15
N PRO A 107 -1.77 25.38 2.98
CA PRO A 107 -1.99 26.31 1.87
C PRO A 107 -1.80 25.65 0.50
N ASP A 108 -2.50 26.14 -0.51
CA ASP A 108 -2.43 25.63 -1.89
C ASP A 108 -1.01 25.66 -2.50
N ASN A 109 -0.19 26.61 -2.04
CA ASN A 109 1.20 26.77 -2.47
C ASN A 109 2.23 26.16 -1.51
N HIS A 110 1.81 25.29 -0.60
CA HIS A 110 2.73 24.71 0.37
C HIS A 110 3.85 23.95 -0.35
N PRO A 111 5.13 24.11 0.06
CA PRO A 111 6.27 23.44 -0.57
C PRO A 111 6.15 21.91 -0.66
N MET A 112 5.31 21.30 0.16
CA MET A 112 5.04 19.86 0.13
C MET A 112 4.42 19.40 -1.19
N TYR A 113 3.66 20.24 -1.90
CA TYR A 113 3.16 19.89 -3.23
C TYR A 113 4.26 19.91 -4.29
N THR A 114 5.34 20.69 -4.07
CA THR A 114 6.45 20.83 -5.04
C THR A 114 7.65 19.95 -4.70
N THR A 115 7.88 19.67 -3.42
CA THR A 115 9.07 18.92 -2.96
C THR A 115 8.76 17.49 -2.54
N HIS A 116 7.51 17.15 -2.24
CA HIS A 116 7.07 15.84 -1.74
C HIS A 116 5.95 15.21 -2.58
N ASN A 117 5.76 15.67 -3.80
CA ASN A 117 4.86 15.06 -4.79
C ASN A 117 5.32 13.67 -5.27
N TYR A 118 6.34 13.12 -4.63
CA TYR A 118 6.91 11.81 -4.94
C TYR A 118 6.16 10.64 -4.30
N TRP A 119 5.25 10.92 -3.36
CA TRP A 119 4.49 9.87 -2.69
C TRP A 119 3.29 9.46 -3.54
N PRO A 120 3.28 8.23 -4.10
CA PRO A 120 2.11 7.75 -4.79
C PRO A 120 0.96 7.57 -3.81
N SER A 121 -0.25 7.81 -4.30
CA SER A 121 -1.47 7.59 -3.56
C SER A 121 -2.30 6.50 -4.21
N PHE A 122 -2.65 5.48 -3.44
CA PHE A 122 -3.57 4.44 -3.87
C PHE A 122 -5.01 4.94 -3.67
N CYS A 123 -5.68 5.24 -4.78
CA CYS A 123 -7.04 5.76 -4.79
C CYS A 123 -8.04 4.61 -4.96
N VAL A 124 -8.90 4.43 -3.97
CA VAL A 124 -10.05 3.54 -4.03
C VAL A 124 -11.23 4.36 -4.54
N LYS A 125 -11.76 4.02 -5.71
CA LYS A 125 -12.84 4.77 -6.34
C LYS A 125 -14.23 4.27 -5.89
N LYS A 126 -15.22 5.13 -6.02
CA LYS A 126 -16.62 4.83 -5.68
C LYS A 126 -17.24 3.75 -6.57
N ASP A 127 -16.76 3.62 -7.80
CA ASP A 127 -17.16 2.57 -8.75
C ASP A 127 -16.55 1.19 -8.47
N GLY A 128 -15.64 1.12 -7.47
CA GLY A 128 -14.93 -0.09 -7.07
C GLY A 128 -13.67 -0.37 -7.88
N THR A 129 -13.29 0.51 -8.80
CA THR A 129 -11.97 0.48 -9.44
C THR A 129 -10.93 1.16 -8.57
N SER A 130 -9.66 1.08 -8.95
CA SER A 130 -8.56 1.76 -8.28
C SER A 130 -7.73 2.57 -9.28
N ALA A 131 -6.91 3.45 -8.74
CA ALA A 131 -5.87 4.15 -9.49
C ALA A 131 -4.69 4.46 -8.57
N ILE A 132 -3.52 4.63 -9.15
CA ILE A 132 -2.39 5.25 -8.48
C ILE A 132 -2.26 6.66 -9.03
N ARG A 133 -2.19 7.64 -8.15
CA ARG A 133 -2.06 9.06 -8.51
C ARG A 133 -0.99 9.73 -7.68
N TRP A 134 -0.40 10.75 -8.26
CA TRP A 134 0.44 11.73 -7.59
C TRP A 134 -0.32 13.05 -7.59
N PHE A 135 -0.50 13.63 -6.42
CA PHE A 135 -1.21 14.89 -6.27
C PHE A 135 -0.18 16.03 -6.24
N GLU A 136 -0.14 16.81 -7.30
CA GLU A 136 0.83 17.89 -7.48
C GLU A 136 0.34 19.23 -6.89
N SER A 137 -0.96 19.30 -6.59
CA SER A 137 -1.58 20.51 -6.00
C SER A 137 -2.82 20.16 -5.20
N ALA A 138 -3.25 21.08 -4.35
CA ALA A 138 -4.53 20.99 -3.66
C ALA A 138 -5.72 20.97 -4.63
N GLN A 139 -5.61 21.65 -5.76
CA GLN A 139 -6.66 21.66 -6.78
C GLN A 139 -6.79 20.29 -7.47
N ASP A 140 -5.68 19.66 -7.81
CA ASP A 140 -5.70 18.30 -8.39
C ASP A 140 -6.35 17.31 -7.42
N LEU A 141 -6.00 17.41 -6.15
CA LEU A 141 -6.60 16.61 -5.09
C LEU A 141 -8.12 16.85 -4.99
N ARG A 142 -8.56 18.11 -4.87
CA ARG A 142 -9.99 18.47 -4.82
C ARG A 142 -10.78 17.93 -6.01
N THR A 143 -10.18 17.92 -7.18
CA THR A 143 -10.79 17.37 -8.41
C THR A 143 -10.94 15.85 -8.35
N ALA A 144 -10.03 15.15 -7.70
CA ALA A 144 -10.04 13.70 -7.60
C ALA A 144 -10.95 13.17 -6.49
N LEU A 145 -11.02 13.85 -5.34
CA LEU A 145 -11.73 13.39 -4.15
C LEU A 145 -13.21 13.03 -4.37
N PRO A 146 -14.01 13.77 -5.17
CA PRO A 146 -15.40 13.40 -5.41
C PRO A 146 -15.59 11.99 -5.98
N TYR A 147 -14.59 11.46 -6.69
CA TYR A 147 -14.63 10.13 -7.29
C TYR A 147 -14.02 9.06 -6.38
N CYS A 148 -13.31 9.45 -5.33
CA CYS A 148 -12.67 8.54 -4.41
C CYS A 148 -13.59 8.17 -3.23
N LYS A 149 -13.56 6.90 -2.84
CA LYS A 149 -14.10 6.39 -1.58
C LYS A 149 -13.11 6.66 -0.45
N CYS A 150 -11.85 6.35 -0.70
CA CYS A 150 -10.73 6.72 0.17
C CYS A 150 -9.43 6.84 -0.64
N VAL A 151 -8.41 7.45 -0.03
CA VAL A 151 -7.05 7.56 -0.57
C VAL A 151 -6.06 7.15 0.52
N ILE A 152 -5.08 6.34 0.13
CA ILE A 152 -4.07 5.77 1.01
C ILE A 152 -2.70 6.14 0.44
N ALA A 153 -1.92 6.88 1.21
CA ALA A 153 -0.55 7.17 0.84
C ALA A 153 0.29 5.89 0.79
N ALA A 154 1.19 5.83 -0.18
CA ALA A 154 2.10 4.72 -0.38
C ALA A 154 3.54 5.19 -0.57
N VAL A 155 4.48 4.26 -0.55
CA VAL A 155 5.92 4.56 -0.68
C VAL A 155 6.36 4.43 -2.14
N HIS A 156 5.94 3.35 -2.81
CA HIS A 156 6.31 3.10 -4.21
C HIS A 156 5.13 2.53 -5.00
N PRO A 157 4.93 2.92 -6.26
CA PRO A 157 4.09 2.16 -7.18
C PRO A 157 4.82 0.86 -7.54
N LEU A 158 4.07 -0.21 -7.74
CA LEU A 158 4.59 -1.53 -8.09
C LEU A 158 4.00 -2.05 -9.40
N VAL A 159 2.68 -1.96 -9.53
CA VAL A 159 1.93 -2.39 -10.72
C VAL A 159 0.99 -1.28 -11.14
N PHE A 160 0.94 -1.01 -12.44
CA PHE A 160 0.05 -0.04 -13.04
C PHE A 160 -0.55 -0.61 -14.33
N ASN A 161 -1.88 -0.64 -14.43
CA ASN A 161 -2.61 -1.27 -15.52
C ASN A 161 -2.14 -2.73 -15.78
N GLY A 162 -1.87 -3.49 -14.73
CA GLY A 162 -1.44 -4.87 -14.81
C GLY A 162 0.01 -5.08 -15.26
N LYS A 163 0.82 -4.01 -15.31
CA LYS A 163 2.24 -4.08 -15.67
C LYS A 163 3.12 -3.64 -14.50
N CYS A 164 4.19 -4.37 -14.26
CA CYS A 164 5.23 -3.97 -13.33
C CYS A 164 5.84 -2.63 -13.79
N VAL A 165 5.88 -1.64 -12.87
CA VAL A 165 6.40 -0.30 -13.18
C VAL A 165 7.91 -0.17 -12.96
N LEU A 166 8.54 -1.18 -12.37
CA LEU A 166 9.99 -1.19 -12.18
C LEU A 166 10.64 -1.68 -13.47
N ASN A 167 11.36 -0.78 -14.12
CA ASN A 167 12.13 -1.11 -15.32
C ASN A 167 13.24 -2.12 -14.97
N GLU A 168 13.49 -3.09 -15.84
CA GLU A 168 14.58 -4.07 -15.72
C GLU A 168 15.98 -3.43 -15.69
N ARG A 169 16.11 -2.17 -16.14
CA ARG A 169 17.35 -1.40 -16.10
C ARG A 169 17.72 -0.86 -14.72
N VAL A 170 16.87 -1.05 -13.70
CA VAL A 170 17.25 -0.70 -12.35
C VAL A 170 18.20 -1.75 -11.82
N ALA A 171 19.48 -1.41 -11.82
CA ALA A 171 20.49 -2.24 -11.17
C ALA A 171 20.23 -2.26 -9.67
N ASP A 172 20.31 -3.44 -9.05
CA ASP A 172 20.03 -3.64 -7.61
C ASP A 172 20.88 -2.77 -6.67
N ASN A 173 21.92 -2.11 -7.20
CA ASN A 173 22.92 -1.33 -6.48
C ASN A 173 22.91 0.18 -6.80
N GLU A 174 22.03 0.68 -7.68
CA GLU A 174 21.93 2.10 -8.01
C GLU A 174 20.52 2.69 -7.69
N PRO A 175 20.19 2.91 -6.41
CA PRO A 175 18.84 3.38 -6.02
C PRO A 175 18.50 4.78 -6.56
N SER A 176 19.51 5.60 -6.87
CA SER A 176 19.30 6.96 -7.41
C SER A 176 18.83 7.01 -8.87
N LYS A 177 18.88 5.89 -9.57
CA LYS A 177 18.50 5.77 -10.99
C LYS A 177 17.24 4.93 -11.20
N SER A 178 16.45 4.69 -10.17
CA SER A 178 15.18 3.96 -10.27
C SER A 178 14.21 4.72 -11.16
N LEU A 179 14.14 4.32 -12.42
CA LEU A 179 13.17 4.82 -13.38
C LEU A 179 11.84 4.15 -13.10
N ILE A 180 10.89 4.88 -12.56
CA ILE A 180 9.51 4.44 -12.50
C ILE A 180 8.89 4.78 -13.86
N TYR A 181 8.43 3.77 -14.55
CA TYR A 181 7.73 3.88 -15.81
C TYR A 181 6.42 4.64 -15.59
N ASP A 182 6.22 5.76 -16.32
CA ASP A 182 4.91 6.38 -16.43
C ASP A 182 4.10 5.71 -17.53
N PRO A 183 3.08 4.92 -17.21
CA PRO A 183 2.28 4.25 -18.22
C PRO A 183 1.33 5.21 -18.95
N GLN A 184 1.13 6.43 -18.46
CA GLN A 184 0.40 7.47 -19.18
C GLN A 184 1.28 8.17 -20.22
N ASN A 185 2.60 8.08 -20.05
CA ASN A 185 3.55 8.65 -20.99
C ASN A 185 4.75 7.71 -21.18
N PRO A 186 4.55 6.58 -21.91
CA PRO A 186 5.56 5.53 -22.06
C PRO A 186 6.85 5.98 -22.74
N ASN A 187 6.84 7.14 -23.38
CA ASN A 187 8.00 7.73 -24.04
C ASN A 187 8.74 8.74 -23.17
N ASN A 188 8.23 9.05 -21.97
CA ASN A 188 8.89 9.97 -21.06
C ASN A 188 9.89 9.22 -20.19
N GLU A 189 11.11 9.05 -20.70
CA GLU A 189 12.23 8.45 -19.97
C GLU A 189 12.70 9.28 -18.76
N ASN A 190 12.14 10.49 -18.55
CA ASN A 190 12.55 11.45 -17.54
C ASN A 190 11.70 11.45 -16.28
N LEU A 191 10.63 10.66 -16.19
CA LEU A 191 9.89 10.47 -14.94
C LEU A 191 10.71 9.62 -13.96
N ARG A 192 11.71 10.27 -13.41
CA ARG A 192 12.55 9.74 -12.33
C ARG A 192 11.88 10.09 -11.02
N PHE A 193 11.09 9.17 -10.48
CA PHE A 193 10.70 9.29 -9.09
C PHE A 193 11.93 9.07 -8.23
N LYS A 194 12.41 10.14 -7.65
CA LYS A 194 13.50 10.09 -6.71
C LYS A 194 13.00 9.39 -5.46
N ILE A 195 13.35 8.14 -5.30
CA ILE A 195 13.06 7.39 -4.08
C ILE A 195 13.91 8.03 -2.98
N THR A 196 13.30 8.91 -2.21
CA THR A 196 13.99 9.73 -1.21
C THR A 196 14.08 9.08 0.15
N ALA A 197 13.38 7.99 0.36
CA ALA A 197 13.26 7.40 1.69
C ALA A 197 13.66 5.92 1.72
N GLY A 198 14.64 5.61 2.52
CA GLY A 198 15.15 4.26 2.72
C GLY A 198 15.97 3.72 1.54
N ASN A 199 16.41 2.46 1.64
CA ASN A 199 17.02 1.74 0.53
C ASN A 199 15.97 0.82 -0.12
N PRO A 200 15.23 1.28 -1.14
CA PRO A 200 14.16 0.51 -1.77
C PRO A 200 14.69 -0.72 -2.51
N MET A 201 15.96 -0.69 -2.90
CA MET A 201 16.64 -1.78 -3.58
C MET A 201 17.18 -2.81 -2.59
N GLY A 202 17.32 -2.45 -1.32
CA GLY A 202 17.70 -3.37 -0.27
C GLY A 202 16.65 -4.43 -0.02
N LYS A 203 17.07 -5.61 0.44
CA LYS A 203 16.15 -6.65 0.90
C LYS A 203 15.55 -6.23 2.23
N SER A 204 14.23 -6.18 2.29
CA SER A 204 13.48 -5.86 3.50
C SER A 204 12.16 -6.63 3.51
N LYS A 205 11.56 -6.81 4.67
CA LYS A 205 10.15 -7.22 4.77
C LYS A 205 9.29 -6.17 4.10
N ARG A 206 8.21 -6.59 3.47
CA ARG A 206 7.35 -5.70 2.68
C ARG A 206 5.92 -5.74 3.16
N THR A 207 5.29 -4.58 3.13
CA THR A 207 3.85 -4.42 3.22
C THR A 207 3.36 -3.85 1.90
N LEU A 208 2.39 -4.50 1.27
CA LEU A 208 1.92 -4.16 -0.06
C LEU A 208 0.40 -4.11 -0.07
N LEU A 209 -0.13 -3.28 -0.97
CA LEU A 209 -1.56 -3.16 -1.21
C LEU A 209 -1.81 -3.21 -2.72
N GLY A 210 -2.80 -4.02 -3.15
CA GLY A 210 -3.18 -4.11 -4.55
C GLY A 210 -4.68 -4.20 -4.76
N HIS A 211 -5.12 -3.91 -5.99
CA HIS A 211 -6.45 -4.19 -6.52
C HIS A 211 -6.34 -5.31 -7.53
N LEU A 212 -7.18 -6.33 -7.41
CA LEU A 212 -7.15 -7.50 -8.28
C LEU A 212 -7.87 -7.20 -9.59
N LYS A 213 -7.23 -7.56 -10.70
CA LYS A 213 -7.73 -7.31 -12.05
C LYS A 213 -9.04 -8.06 -12.31
N GLY A 214 -9.99 -7.34 -12.85
CA GLY A 214 -11.27 -7.93 -13.31
C GLY A 214 -12.30 -8.13 -12.21
N VAL A 215 -11.99 -7.79 -10.95
CA VAL A 215 -12.94 -7.93 -9.84
C VAL A 215 -13.09 -6.59 -9.11
N SER A 216 -14.20 -5.92 -9.38
CA SER A 216 -14.50 -4.61 -8.76
C SER A 216 -14.52 -4.69 -7.23
N GLY A 217 -13.71 -3.83 -6.60
CA GLY A 217 -13.62 -3.70 -5.14
C GLY A 217 -12.97 -4.89 -4.44
N GLN A 218 -12.20 -5.71 -5.16
CA GLN A 218 -11.41 -6.76 -4.53
C GLN A 218 -9.96 -6.30 -4.34
N TYR A 219 -9.57 -6.16 -3.08
CA TYR A 219 -8.24 -5.69 -2.68
C TYR A 219 -7.46 -6.81 -2.03
N ILE A 220 -6.14 -6.81 -2.23
CA ILE A 220 -5.21 -7.70 -1.58
C ILE A 220 -4.22 -6.90 -0.72
N MET A 221 -4.16 -7.20 0.55
CA MET A 221 -3.16 -6.71 1.49
C MET A 221 -2.10 -7.81 1.67
N VAL A 222 -0.84 -7.46 1.59
CA VAL A 222 0.27 -8.42 1.69
C VAL A 222 1.27 -7.94 2.73
N CYS A 223 1.70 -8.86 3.59
CA CYS A 223 2.86 -8.69 4.47
C CYS A 223 3.82 -9.86 4.30
N THR A 224 5.11 -9.58 4.21
CA THR A 224 6.12 -10.64 4.06
C THR A 224 6.99 -10.73 5.31
N ASP A 225 7.23 -11.95 5.79
CA ASP A 225 8.26 -12.22 6.79
C ASP A 225 9.63 -12.46 6.15
N SER A 226 9.66 -12.92 4.89
CA SER A 226 10.87 -12.96 4.07
C SER A 226 11.24 -11.59 3.55
N ALA A 227 12.50 -11.22 3.70
CA ALA A 227 13.03 -9.98 3.13
C ALA A 227 13.22 -10.12 1.61
N MET A 228 12.66 -9.18 0.84
CA MET A 228 12.75 -9.13 -0.62
C MET A 228 13.00 -7.71 -1.13
N THR A 229 13.58 -7.59 -2.33
CA THR A 229 13.73 -6.29 -2.99
C THR A 229 12.36 -5.78 -3.46
N ILE A 230 12.27 -4.48 -3.72
CA ILE A 230 11.03 -3.90 -4.26
C ILE A 230 10.70 -4.46 -5.65
N LYS A 231 11.71 -4.82 -6.44
CA LYS A 231 11.54 -5.46 -7.75
C LYS A 231 10.87 -6.84 -7.64
N VAL A 232 11.31 -7.66 -6.70
CA VAL A 232 10.68 -8.96 -6.43
C VAL A 232 9.23 -8.78 -5.98
N ALA A 233 8.98 -7.81 -5.08
CA ALA A 233 7.64 -7.48 -4.63
C ALA A 233 6.72 -7.03 -5.77
N ALA A 234 7.21 -6.20 -6.69
CA ALA A 234 6.44 -5.72 -7.84
C ALA A 234 6.06 -6.86 -8.80
N ASN A 235 7.02 -7.74 -9.13
CA ASN A 235 6.74 -8.91 -9.96
C ASN A 235 5.76 -9.87 -9.27
N MET A 236 5.90 -10.07 -7.97
CA MET A 236 4.96 -10.88 -7.19
C MET A 236 3.53 -10.33 -7.25
N MET A 237 3.35 -9.01 -7.07
CA MET A 237 2.02 -8.40 -7.14
C MET A 237 1.42 -8.47 -8.55
N GLN A 238 2.24 -8.39 -9.59
CA GLN A 238 1.81 -8.63 -10.97
C GLN A 238 1.39 -10.09 -11.17
N ASP A 239 2.16 -11.05 -10.68
CA ASP A 239 1.85 -12.48 -10.76
C ASP A 239 0.63 -12.87 -9.89
N MET A 240 0.33 -12.08 -8.85
CA MET A 240 -0.93 -12.15 -8.09
C MET A 240 -2.13 -11.53 -8.85
N ASN A 241 -1.93 -11.15 -10.12
CA ASN A 241 -2.96 -10.59 -11.00
C ASN A 241 -3.52 -9.23 -10.53
N CYS A 242 -2.69 -8.38 -9.93
CA CYS A 242 -3.07 -7.00 -9.64
C CYS A 242 -3.08 -6.16 -10.92
N ASP A 243 -4.07 -5.27 -11.07
CA ASP A 243 -4.05 -4.19 -12.05
C ASP A 243 -3.36 -2.94 -11.52
N TYR A 244 -3.50 -2.67 -10.22
CA TYR A 244 -2.79 -1.61 -9.49
C TYR A 244 -2.22 -2.18 -8.20
N ALA A 245 -0.98 -1.87 -7.89
CA ALA A 245 -0.36 -2.23 -6.62
C ALA A 245 0.69 -1.20 -6.20
N VAL A 246 0.80 -1.02 -4.88
CA VAL A 246 1.75 -0.13 -4.24
C VAL A 246 2.47 -0.83 -3.09
N ALA A 247 3.70 -0.39 -2.80
CA ALA A 247 4.37 -0.69 -1.55
C ALA A 247 3.99 0.36 -0.50
N LEU A 248 3.68 -0.13 0.68
CA LEU A 248 3.52 0.63 1.90
C LEU A 248 4.84 0.61 2.69
N ASP A 249 4.85 1.09 3.92
CA ASP A 249 6.06 1.04 4.75
C ASP A 249 6.49 -0.40 5.02
N GLY A 250 7.77 -0.66 4.80
CA GLY A 250 8.39 -1.98 4.92
C GLY A 250 9.31 -2.10 6.15
N GLY A 251 10.05 -3.19 6.22
CA GLY A 251 11.01 -3.43 7.30
C GLY A 251 10.35 -3.77 8.63
N THR A 252 10.85 -3.17 9.71
CA THR A 252 10.36 -3.40 11.08
C THR A 252 8.87 -3.09 11.26
N PRO A 253 8.27 -2.04 10.64
CA PRO A 253 6.85 -1.76 10.72
C PRO A 253 5.92 -2.80 10.05
N SER A 254 6.43 -3.69 9.19
CA SER A 254 5.60 -4.65 8.46
C SER A 254 4.83 -5.56 9.40
N GLN A 255 3.53 -5.36 9.49
CA GLN A 255 2.62 -6.05 10.41
C GLN A 255 1.29 -6.35 9.73
N MET A 256 0.69 -7.49 10.06
CA MET A 256 -0.68 -7.82 9.69
C MET A 256 -1.41 -8.47 10.86
N ARG A 257 -2.67 -8.08 11.05
CA ARG A 257 -3.62 -8.71 11.99
C ARG A 257 -4.91 -9.04 11.27
N ILE A 258 -5.48 -10.18 11.63
CA ILE A 258 -6.74 -10.67 11.05
C ILE A 258 -7.67 -11.03 12.20
N LYS A 259 -8.96 -10.65 12.08
CA LYS A 259 -10.00 -10.97 13.04
C LYS A 259 -10.34 -12.46 12.98
N SER A 260 -10.66 -13.05 14.12
CA SER A 260 -11.14 -14.44 14.19
C SER A 260 -12.32 -14.68 13.25
N GLY A 261 -12.34 -15.82 12.58
CA GLY A 261 -13.34 -16.19 11.58
C GLY A 261 -13.02 -15.79 10.14
N TYR A 262 -11.87 -15.12 9.91
CA TYR A 262 -11.42 -14.70 8.57
C TYR A 262 -10.11 -15.37 8.12
N GLY A 263 -9.85 -16.56 8.60
CA GLY A 263 -8.75 -17.40 8.16
C GLY A 263 -7.53 -17.39 9.07
N ALA A 264 -7.44 -16.44 9.96
CA ALA A 264 -6.44 -16.38 11.03
C ALA A 264 -7.04 -15.69 12.26
N ASN A 265 -6.30 -15.62 13.34
CA ASN A 265 -6.72 -14.94 14.55
C ASN A 265 -5.58 -14.13 15.14
N GLY A 266 -5.77 -12.82 15.18
CA GLY A 266 -4.80 -11.90 15.73
C GLY A 266 -3.65 -11.58 14.78
N LYS A 267 -2.44 -11.52 15.31
CA LYS A 267 -1.24 -11.19 14.57
C LYS A 267 -0.79 -12.40 13.74
N VAL A 268 -0.51 -12.21 12.45
CA VAL A 268 -0.09 -13.28 11.52
C VAL A 268 1.35 -13.15 11.03
N THR A 269 1.99 -12.00 11.23
CA THR A 269 3.38 -11.75 10.84
C THR A 269 4.34 -11.89 12.03
N ALA A 270 5.59 -12.23 11.78
CA ALA A 270 6.61 -12.37 12.81
C ALA A 270 7.02 -11.04 13.45
N ASN A 271 6.90 -9.92 12.72
CA ASN A 271 7.21 -8.60 13.26
C ASN A 271 6.19 -8.16 14.30
N SER A 272 6.66 -7.62 15.40
CA SER A 272 5.82 -7.36 16.56
C SER A 272 5.90 -5.93 17.05
N GLY A 273 4.72 -5.30 17.17
CA GLY A 273 4.48 -4.31 18.18
C GLY A 273 5.16 -2.95 18.01
N VAL A 274 5.78 -2.67 16.86
CA VAL A 274 6.21 -1.30 16.57
C VAL A 274 4.97 -0.41 16.49
N PRO A 275 4.89 0.64 17.33
CA PRO A 275 3.77 1.57 17.26
C PRO A 275 3.73 2.30 15.93
N LEU A 276 2.53 2.55 15.41
CA LEU A 276 2.25 3.06 14.08
C LEU A 276 1.36 4.30 14.15
N HIS A 277 1.46 5.16 13.14
CA HIS A 277 0.51 6.26 12.92
C HIS A 277 -0.62 5.88 11.98
N THR A 278 -0.36 4.97 11.05
CA THR A 278 -1.29 4.70 9.94
C THR A 278 -1.43 3.22 9.67
N ALA A 279 -2.62 2.82 9.24
CA ALA A 279 -2.92 1.47 8.79
C ALA A 279 -3.85 1.47 7.59
N VAL A 280 -3.83 0.39 6.82
CA VAL A 280 -4.92 -0.01 5.91
C VAL A 280 -5.76 -1.04 6.61
N CYS A 281 -7.06 -0.83 6.63
CA CYS A 281 -8.02 -1.72 7.26
C CYS A 281 -8.99 -2.27 6.21
N ALA A 282 -9.11 -3.59 6.12
CA ALA A 282 -10.23 -4.24 5.45
C ALA A 282 -11.42 -4.31 6.41
N HIS A 283 -12.63 -4.03 5.90
CA HIS A 283 -13.84 -3.96 6.70
C HIS A 283 -15.07 -4.46 5.95
N LEU A 284 -16.10 -4.88 6.70
CA LEU A 284 -17.42 -5.16 6.17
C LEU A 284 -18.09 -3.86 5.72
N VAL A 285 -18.82 -3.91 4.62
CA VAL A 285 -19.63 -2.81 4.08
C VAL A 285 -20.91 -2.63 4.88
#